data_d95b68272bc6fad26e883f53a17510df
#
_entry.id   d95b68272bc6fad26e883f53a17510df
#
_cell.length_a   1.000
_cell.length_b   1.000
_cell.length_c   1.000
_cell.angle_alpha   90.00
_cell.angle_beta   90.00
_cell.angle_gamma   90.00
#
_symmetry.space_group_name_H-M   'P 1'
#
loop_
_entity.id
_entity.type
_entity.pdbx_description
1 polymer ?
#
loop_
_entity_poly.entity_id
_entity_poly.type
_entity_poly.pdbx_seq_one_letter_code
_entity_poly.pdbx_strand_id
1 'polypeptide(L)'
;MHPNSLRYLFITKSILVPICFLAILIWSFRSTGGTGGPLLSSSARATIGGSAYSYAWLSSLTSVIGNYATLSVNMPDFSRYSKASVKWQWLYVPMLPVIFTFISFIGIAATSAGQEHYGQLDWNPANLIANWPNRSCKFFAAFAFSLAALGVNISANSLSAANDLAALFPSYINIRRGQLLCALVAWIMVPWRILATASGFLNFMSAYSVFLGPIAAILVWDFWWIHGMKYDVVALYHPEG
;
A
#
# COMPACT_ATOMS: atom_id res chain seq x y z
N MET A 1 0.69 21.38 1.83
CA MET A 1 1.19 21.36 3.23
C MET A 1 2.69 21.20 3.22
N HIS A 2 3.41 21.87 4.13
CA HIS A 2 4.85 21.67 4.23
C HIS A 2 5.13 20.32 4.92
N PRO A 3 6.14 19.52 4.49
CA PRO A 3 6.44 18.20 5.06
C PRO A 3 6.58 18.17 6.59
N ASN A 4 7.14 19.24 7.17
CA ASN A 4 7.28 19.36 8.62
C ASN A 4 5.96 19.43 9.39
N SER A 5 4.90 19.95 8.77
CA SER A 5 3.57 20.05 9.40
C SER A 5 2.84 18.70 9.45
N LEU A 6 3.24 17.76 8.60
CA LEU A 6 2.67 16.42 8.55
C LEU A 6 3.24 15.49 9.63
N ARG A 7 4.32 15.87 10.29
CA ARG A 7 4.99 15.04 11.30
C ARG A 7 4.05 14.56 12.40
N TYR A 8 3.23 15.44 12.92
CA TYR A 8 2.29 15.08 13.99
C TYR A 8 1.23 14.08 13.52
N LEU A 9 0.70 14.27 12.30
CA LEU A 9 -0.22 13.32 11.68
C LEU A 9 0.41 11.93 11.56
N PHE A 10 1.67 11.86 11.09
CA PHE A 10 2.37 10.60 10.94
C PHE A 10 2.69 9.92 12.27
N ILE A 11 3.09 10.67 13.29
CA ILE A 11 3.32 10.12 14.64
C ILE A 11 2.01 9.57 15.21
N THR A 12 0.92 10.32 15.15
CA THR A 12 -0.39 9.88 15.63
C THR A 12 -0.85 8.61 14.90
N LYS A 13 -0.73 8.59 13.58
CA LYS A 13 -1.04 7.41 12.76
C LYS A 13 -0.19 6.19 13.16
N SER A 14 1.11 6.39 13.35
CA SER A 14 2.04 5.30 13.68
C SER A 14 1.79 4.66 15.04
N ILE A 15 1.06 5.31 15.91
CA ILE A 15 0.67 4.78 17.22
C ILE A 15 -0.75 4.17 17.14
N LEU A 16 -1.72 4.94 16.66
CA LEU A 16 -3.14 4.53 16.73
C LEU A 16 -3.48 3.38 15.76
N VAL A 17 -2.92 3.40 14.55
CA VAL A 17 -3.26 2.41 13.53
C VAL A 17 -2.78 1.00 13.90
N PRO A 18 -1.53 0.77 14.37
CA PRO A 18 -1.11 -0.55 14.82
C PRO A 18 -1.93 -1.07 16.00
N ILE A 19 -2.29 -0.22 16.95
CA ILE A 19 -3.14 -0.62 18.09
C ILE A 19 -4.50 -1.11 17.59
N CYS A 20 -5.12 -0.38 16.65
CA CYS A 20 -6.39 -0.79 16.06
C CYS A 20 -6.25 -2.11 15.29
N PHE A 21 -5.20 -2.29 14.50
CA PHE A 21 -4.97 -3.53 13.73
C PHE A 21 -4.75 -4.73 14.64
N LEU A 22 -4.00 -4.58 15.72
CA LEU A 22 -3.85 -5.63 16.74
C LEU A 22 -5.17 -5.96 17.43
N ALA A 23 -5.98 -4.96 17.75
CA ALA A 23 -7.31 -5.19 18.31
C ALA A 23 -8.22 -5.96 17.36
N ILE A 24 -8.18 -5.66 16.04
CA ILE A 24 -8.90 -6.39 15.00
C ILE A 24 -8.39 -7.84 14.91
N LEU A 25 -7.09 -8.06 14.97
CA LEU A 25 -6.52 -9.40 14.96
C LEU A 25 -7.00 -10.23 16.17
N ILE A 26 -6.94 -9.66 17.36
CA ILE A 26 -7.41 -10.31 18.59
C ILE A 26 -8.91 -10.62 18.50
N TRP A 27 -9.69 -9.68 17.99
CA TRP A 27 -11.12 -9.89 17.75
C TRP A 27 -11.35 -11.05 16.79
N SER A 28 -10.63 -11.11 15.66
CA SER A 28 -10.76 -12.16 14.64
C SER A 28 -10.55 -13.55 15.22
N PHE A 29 -9.48 -13.74 16.00
CA PHE A 29 -9.21 -15.03 16.62
C PHE A 29 -10.18 -15.37 17.77
N ARG A 30 -10.55 -14.39 18.58
CA ARG A 30 -11.52 -14.63 19.67
C ARG A 30 -12.90 -14.98 19.15
N SER A 31 -13.35 -14.30 18.10
CA SER A 31 -14.68 -14.52 17.52
C SER A 31 -14.81 -15.87 16.82
N THR A 32 -13.72 -16.42 16.31
CA THR A 32 -13.67 -17.71 15.60
C THR A 32 -13.19 -18.88 16.49
N GLY A 33 -13.26 -18.74 17.80
CA GLY A 33 -12.82 -19.79 18.73
C GLY A 33 -11.33 -20.16 18.65
N GLY A 34 -10.49 -19.26 18.14
CA GLY A 34 -9.04 -19.46 18.00
C GLY A 34 -8.59 -20.01 16.64
N THR A 35 -9.51 -20.40 15.76
CA THR A 35 -9.17 -20.98 14.43
C THR A 35 -8.80 -19.94 13.39
N GLY A 36 -9.21 -18.69 13.59
CA GLY A 36 -9.06 -17.61 12.59
C GLY A 36 -10.01 -17.72 11.42
N GLY A 37 -10.97 -18.67 11.45
CA GLY A 37 -12.03 -18.84 10.47
C GLY A 37 -11.67 -19.69 9.24
N PRO A 38 -12.60 -19.83 8.30
CA PRO A 38 -12.50 -20.79 7.19
C PRO A 38 -11.34 -20.53 6.23
N LEU A 39 -10.96 -19.27 5.99
CA LEU A 39 -9.83 -18.96 5.08
C LEU A 39 -8.47 -19.36 5.63
N LEU A 40 -8.29 -19.35 6.96
CA LEU A 40 -7.04 -19.76 7.60
C LEU A 40 -6.99 -21.27 7.86
N SER A 41 -8.13 -21.92 8.02
CA SER A 41 -8.24 -23.36 8.28
C SER A 41 -8.33 -24.22 7.01
N SER A 42 -8.77 -23.65 5.87
CA SER A 42 -8.89 -24.37 4.60
C SER A 42 -7.58 -24.40 3.82
N SER A 43 -7.25 -25.55 3.24
CA SER A 43 -6.14 -25.67 2.29
C SER A 43 -6.67 -25.45 0.86
N ALA A 44 -6.39 -24.31 0.26
CA ALA A 44 -6.74 -24.03 -1.14
C ALA A 44 -6.14 -25.06 -2.12
N ARG A 45 -5.02 -25.69 -1.74
CA ARG A 45 -4.37 -26.74 -2.53
C ARG A 45 -5.20 -28.02 -2.60
N ALA A 46 -5.98 -28.31 -1.57
CA ALA A 46 -6.85 -29.49 -1.55
C ALA A 46 -8.07 -29.36 -2.48
N THR A 47 -8.45 -28.13 -2.82
CA THR A 47 -9.65 -27.83 -3.63
C THR A 47 -9.35 -27.54 -5.10
N ILE A 48 -8.10 -27.20 -5.45
CA ILE A 48 -7.72 -26.76 -6.79
C ILE A 48 -6.63 -27.70 -7.33
N GLY A 49 -6.77 -28.19 -8.56
CA GLY A 49 -5.76 -29.03 -9.22
C GLY A 49 -4.39 -28.34 -9.36
N GLY A 50 -3.30 -29.13 -9.46
CA GLY A 50 -1.94 -28.63 -9.34
C GLY A 50 -1.55 -27.49 -10.29
N SER A 51 -1.92 -27.55 -11.58
CA SER A 51 -1.62 -26.47 -12.55
C SER A 51 -2.45 -25.21 -12.29
N ALA A 52 -3.73 -25.36 -11.98
CA ALA A 52 -4.61 -24.24 -11.63
C ALA A 52 -4.17 -23.54 -10.32
N TYR A 53 -3.70 -24.31 -9.35
CA TYR A 53 -3.15 -23.78 -8.13
C TYR A 53 -1.88 -22.93 -8.39
N SER A 54 -0.96 -23.44 -9.22
CA SER A 54 0.26 -22.71 -9.57
C SER A 54 -0.07 -21.41 -10.31
N TYR A 55 -1.03 -21.43 -11.23
CA TYR A 55 -1.47 -20.21 -11.90
C TYR A 55 -2.12 -19.20 -10.94
N ALA A 56 -3.01 -19.66 -10.07
CA ALA A 56 -3.65 -18.80 -9.08
C ALA A 56 -2.62 -18.19 -8.12
N TRP A 57 -1.61 -18.97 -7.72
CA TRP A 57 -0.54 -18.48 -6.85
C TRP A 57 0.30 -17.40 -7.54
N LEU A 58 0.73 -17.61 -8.78
CA LEU A 58 1.51 -16.64 -9.54
C LEU A 58 0.70 -15.37 -9.84
N SER A 59 -0.57 -15.50 -10.20
CA SER A 59 -1.47 -14.37 -10.41
C SER A 59 -1.65 -13.54 -9.12
N SER A 60 -1.84 -14.21 -7.99
CA SER A 60 -1.93 -13.54 -6.69
C SER A 60 -0.64 -12.82 -6.31
N LEU A 61 0.51 -13.46 -6.57
CA LEU A 61 1.83 -12.85 -6.36
C LEU A 61 1.99 -11.58 -7.19
N THR A 62 1.64 -11.62 -8.47
CA THR A 62 1.68 -10.45 -9.37
C THR A 62 0.78 -9.32 -8.86
N SER A 63 -0.42 -9.64 -8.40
CA SER A 63 -1.37 -8.65 -7.84
C SER A 63 -0.82 -8.01 -6.56
N VAL A 64 -0.20 -8.79 -5.68
CA VAL A 64 0.41 -8.27 -4.44
C VAL A 64 1.61 -7.37 -4.75
N ILE A 65 2.49 -7.79 -5.66
CA ILE A 65 3.64 -6.98 -6.12
C ILE A 65 3.13 -5.68 -6.73
N GLY A 66 2.09 -5.73 -7.56
CA GLY A 66 1.48 -4.56 -8.18
C GLY A 66 1.04 -3.49 -7.19
N ASN A 67 0.54 -3.90 -6.03
CA ASN A 67 0.11 -2.98 -4.99
C ASN A 67 1.26 -2.10 -4.44
N TYR A 68 2.49 -2.61 -4.43
CA TYR A 68 3.66 -1.92 -3.86
C TYR A 68 4.74 -1.54 -4.87
N ALA A 69 4.58 -1.91 -6.13
CA ALA A 69 5.56 -1.64 -7.18
C ALA A 69 5.83 -0.13 -7.35
N THR A 70 4.82 0.71 -7.15
CA THR A 70 4.99 2.18 -7.16
C THR A 70 5.96 2.66 -6.09
N LEU A 71 5.88 2.10 -4.87
CA LEU A 71 6.79 2.47 -3.81
C LEU A 71 8.24 2.07 -4.12
N SER A 72 8.48 0.99 -4.85
CA SER A 72 9.83 0.59 -5.25
C SER A 72 10.44 1.59 -6.23
N VAL A 73 9.64 2.14 -7.14
CA VAL A 73 10.06 3.17 -8.11
C VAL A 73 10.25 4.53 -7.44
N ASN A 74 9.33 4.89 -6.52
CA ASN A 74 9.29 6.21 -5.89
C ASN A 74 10.03 6.27 -4.53
N MET A 75 10.79 5.23 -4.17
CA MET A 75 11.54 5.22 -2.91
C MET A 75 12.51 6.41 -2.76
N PRO A 76 13.19 6.88 -3.81
CA PRO A 76 14.04 8.07 -3.75
C PRO A 76 13.30 9.33 -3.30
N ASP A 77 12.01 9.47 -3.61
CA ASP A 77 11.19 10.61 -3.18
C ASP A 77 11.08 10.74 -1.67
N PHE A 78 11.18 9.65 -0.96
CA PHE A 78 11.14 9.61 0.51
C PHE A 78 12.54 9.61 1.11
N SER A 79 13.45 8.81 0.57
CA SER A 79 14.78 8.63 1.12
C SER A 79 15.61 9.91 1.08
N ARG A 80 15.42 10.79 0.09
CA ARG A 80 16.10 12.08 -0.02
C ARG A 80 15.83 13.03 1.16
N TYR A 81 14.71 12.86 1.87
CA TYR A 81 14.39 13.64 3.07
C TYR A 81 14.88 12.99 4.36
N SER A 82 15.44 11.79 4.27
CA SER A 82 15.94 11.07 5.44
C SER A 82 17.22 11.71 5.97
N LYS A 83 17.22 11.95 7.28
CA LYS A 83 18.43 12.38 8.01
C LYS A 83 19.19 11.19 8.63
N ALA A 84 18.68 9.97 8.44
CA ALA A 84 19.31 8.77 8.95
C ALA A 84 20.55 8.41 8.14
N SER A 85 21.57 7.85 8.79
CA SER A 85 22.76 7.36 8.11
C SER A 85 22.40 6.16 7.19
N VAL A 86 23.18 5.96 6.13
CA VAL A 86 23.00 4.88 5.15
C VAL A 86 22.89 3.51 5.81
N LYS A 87 23.60 3.29 6.93
CA LYS A 87 23.54 2.02 7.69
C LYS A 87 22.14 1.68 8.20
N TRP A 88 21.34 2.67 8.57
CA TRP A 88 19.97 2.46 9.04
C TRP A 88 18.97 2.21 7.91
N GLN A 89 19.30 2.60 6.67
CA GLN A 89 18.44 2.37 5.52
C GLN A 89 18.37 0.89 5.15
N TRP A 90 19.42 0.10 5.42
CA TRP A 90 19.40 -1.36 5.23
C TRP A 90 18.33 -2.06 6.08
N LEU A 91 17.87 -1.43 7.15
CA LEU A 91 16.81 -1.99 7.98
C LEU A 91 15.46 -2.07 7.24
N TYR A 92 15.23 -1.23 6.23
CA TYR A 92 14.01 -1.29 5.41
C TYR A 92 13.90 -2.61 4.64
N VAL A 93 15.01 -3.23 4.24
CA VAL A 93 15.00 -4.47 3.45
C VAL A 93 14.28 -5.61 4.18
N PRO A 94 14.60 -5.95 5.44
CA PRO A 94 13.84 -6.97 6.18
C PRO A 94 12.54 -6.44 6.77
N MET A 95 12.46 -5.16 7.18
CA MET A 95 11.27 -4.62 7.84
C MET A 95 10.06 -4.53 6.91
N LEU A 96 10.24 -4.10 5.66
CA LEU A 96 9.12 -3.96 4.75
C LEU A 96 8.40 -5.30 4.50
N PRO A 97 9.07 -6.40 4.09
CA PRO A 97 8.40 -7.69 3.92
C PRO A 97 7.71 -8.18 5.20
N VAL A 98 8.34 -8.03 6.36
CA VAL A 98 7.76 -8.48 7.63
C VAL A 98 6.49 -7.69 7.97
N ILE A 99 6.54 -6.36 7.88
CA ILE A 99 5.38 -5.51 8.21
C ILE A 99 4.24 -5.76 7.24
N PHE A 100 4.51 -5.84 5.93
CA PHE A 100 3.47 -6.08 4.93
C PHE A 100 2.85 -7.47 5.06
N THR A 101 3.65 -8.49 5.31
CA THR A 101 3.14 -9.85 5.58
C THR A 101 2.24 -9.84 6.81
N PHE A 102 2.65 -9.18 7.88
CA PHE A 102 1.87 -9.10 9.10
C PHE A 102 0.54 -8.36 8.92
N ILE A 103 0.55 -7.21 8.23
CA ILE A 103 -0.67 -6.45 7.94
C ILE A 103 -1.60 -7.25 7.02
N SER A 104 -1.07 -7.92 6.00
CA SER A 104 -1.86 -8.78 5.11
C SER A 104 -2.48 -9.95 5.86
N PHE A 105 -1.74 -10.56 6.78
CA PHE A 105 -2.26 -11.60 7.64
C PHE A 105 -3.43 -11.11 8.51
N ILE A 106 -3.33 -9.91 9.09
CA ILE A 106 -4.44 -9.29 9.82
C ILE A 106 -5.67 -9.12 8.92
N GLY A 107 -5.47 -8.66 7.69
CA GLY A 107 -6.54 -8.51 6.71
C GLY A 107 -7.24 -9.83 6.38
N ILE A 108 -6.47 -10.89 6.14
CA ILE A 108 -7.01 -12.23 5.86
C ILE A 108 -7.76 -12.76 7.08
N ALA A 109 -7.22 -12.63 8.28
CA ALA A 109 -7.86 -13.08 9.52
C ALA A 109 -9.19 -12.33 9.76
N ALA A 110 -9.20 -11.01 9.54
CA ALA A 110 -10.39 -10.19 9.69
C ALA A 110 -11.49 -10.55 8.69
N THR A 111 -11.13 -10.75 7.41
CA THR A 111 -12.05 -11.18 6.35
C THR A 111 -12.60 -12.57 6.63
N SER A 112 -11.75 -13.49 7.09
CA SER A 112 -12.12 -14.86 7.45
C SER A 112 -13.10 -14.92 8.63
N ALA A 113 -12.83 -14.14 9.67
CA ALA A 113 -13.75 -14.00 10.80
C ALA A 113 -15.08 -13.35 10.39
N GLY A 114 -15.02 -12.36 9.51
CA GLY A 114 -16.22 -11.73 8.94
C GLY A 114 -17.08 -12.72 8.16
N GLN A 115 -16.46 -13.58 7.36
CA GLN A 115 -17.17 -14.65 6.64
C GLN A 115 -17.87 -15.62 7.59
N GLU A 116 -17.22 -16.02 8.66
CA GLU A 116 -17.79 -16.94 9.66
C GLU A 116 -18.97 -16.31 10.39
N HIS A 117 -18.88 -15.02 10.75
CA HIS A 117 -19.91 -14.34 11.52
C HIS A 117 -21.08 -13.82 10.70
N TYR A 118 -20.80 -13.29 9.50
CA TYR A 118 -21.80 -12.57 8.70
C TYR A 118 -22.19 -13.35 7.43
N GLY A 119 -21.56 -14.50 7.17
CA GLY A 119 -21.87 -15.36 6.03
C GLY A 119 -21.44 -14.80 4.66
N GLN A 120 -20.77 -13.66 4.62
CA GLN A 120 -20.32 -13.01 3.39
C GLN A 120 -18.81 -12.80 3.43
N LEU A 121 -18.16 -13.13 2.32
CA LEU A 121 -16.74 -12.84 2.13
C LEU A 121 -16.58 -11.38 1.73
N ASP A 122 -16.37 -10.53 2.71
CA ASP A 122 -16.19 -9.11 2.47
C ASP A 122 -14.72 -8.71 2.69
N TRP A 123 -14.03 -8.37 1.61
CA TRP A 123 -12.65 -7.93 1.63
C TRP A 123 -12.50 -6.46 2.04
N ASN A 124 -13.59 -5.68 2.00
CA ASN A 124 -13.56 -4.27 2.34
C ASN A 124 -13.70 -4.07 3.87
N PRO A 125 -12.65 -3.57 4.55
CA PRO A 125 -12.70 -3.38 5.99
C PRO A 125 -13.80 -2.41 6.45
N ALA A 126 -14.24 -1.48 5.60
CA ALA A 126 -15.31 -0.55 5.93
C ALA A 126 -16.66 -1.29 6.11
N ASN A 127 -16.96 -2.26 5.24
CA ASN A 127 -18.16 -3.07 5.34
C ASN A 127 -18.10 -3.99 6.57
N LEU A 128 -16.94 -4.61 6.82
CA LEU A 128 -16.74 -5.42 8.02
C LEU A 128 -17.03 -4.63 9.29
N ILE A 129 -16.47 -3.42 9.41
CA ILE A 129 -16.69 -2.52 10.56
C ILE A 129 -18.15 -2.10 10.65
N ALA A 130 -18.83 -1.86 9.52
CA ALA A 130 -20.23 -1.49 9.50
C ALA A 130 -21.16 -2.56 10.12
N ASN A 131 -20.78 -3.82 10.08
CA ASN A 131 -21.55 -4.94 10.65
C ASN A 131 -21.34 -5.13 12.16
N TRP A 132 -20.36 -4.50 12.79
CA TRP A 132 -20.10 -4.68 14.21
C TRP A 132 -21.26 -4.12 15.08
N PRO A 133 -21.64 -4.76 16.19
CA PRO A 133 -22.73 -4.30 17.02
C PRO A 133 -22.36 -3.07 17.86
N ASN A 134 -21.11 -2.94 18.29
CA ASN A 134 -20.67 -1.90 19.20
C ASN A 134 -20.33 -0.61 18.45
N ARG A 135 -21.06 0.48 18.72
CA ARG A 135 -20.88 1.80 18.09
C ARG A 135 -19.50 2.41 18.36
N SER A 136 -18.97 2.24 19.57
CA SER A 136 -17.65 2.77 19.93
C SER A 136 -16.54 2.06 19.15
N CYS A 137 -16.62 0.73 19.04
CA CYS A 137 -15.67 -0.02 18.22
C CYS A 137 -15.71 0.39 16.75
N LYS A 138 -16.92 0.59 16.19
CA LYS A 138 -17.10 1.12 14.82
C LYS A 138 -16.40 2.47 14.66
N PHE A 139 -16.63 3.39 15.58
CA PHE A 139 -16.07 4.73 15.51
C PHE A 139 -14.53 4.71 15.53
N PHE A 140 -13.93 4.04 16.51
CA PHE A 140 -12.47 4.02 16.63
C PHE A 140 -11.79 3.27 15.47
N ALA A 141 -12.37 2.17 15.01
CA ALA A 141 -11.86 1.45 13.86
C ALA A 141 -11.96 2.29 12.57
N ALA A 142 -13.13 2.88 12.28
CA ALA A 142 -13.32 3.74 11.12
C ALA A 142 -12.40 4.97 11.16
N PHE A 143 -12.21 5.56 12.33
CA PHE A 143 -11.27 6.67 12.53
C PHE A 143 -9.82 6.25 12.24
N ALA A 144 -9.38 5.10 12.76
CA ALA A 144 -8.04 4.59 12.53
C ALA A 144 -7.79 4.26 11.04
N PHE A 145 -8.75 3.63 10.35
CA PHE A 145 -8.65 3.37 8.90
C PHE A 145 -8.65 4.66 8.09
N SER A 146 -9.49 5.63 8.44
CA SER A 146 -9.50 6.95 7.78
C SER A 146 -8.17 7.68 7.95
N LEU A 147 -7.59 7.62 9.16
CA LEU A 147 -6.29 8.20 9.46
C LEU A 147 -5.17 7.50 8.69
N ALA A 148 -5.23 6.17 8.58
CA ALA A 148 -4.28 5.38 7.80
C ALA A 148 -4.36 5.74 6.31
N ALA A 149 -5.57 5.75 5.74
CA ALA A 149 -5.80 6.09 4.34
C ALA A 149 -5.35 7.52 4.02
N LEU A 150 -5.71 8.49 4.87
CA LEU A 150 -5.30 9.89 4.72
C LEU A 150 -3.77 10.01 4.71
N GLY A 151 -3.09 9.38 5.66
CA GLY A 151 -1.63 9.43 5.74
C GLY A 151 -0.95 8.83 4.53
N VAL A 152 -1.41 7.67 4.03
CA VAL A 152 -0.86 7.03 2.82
C VAL A 152 -1.13 7.89 1.58
N ASN A 153 -2.34 8.39 1.40
CA ASN A 153 -2.67 9.23 0.24
C ASN A 153 -1.86 10.52 0.18
N ILE A 154 -1.62 11.16 1.31
CA ILE A 154 -0.80 12.38 1.33
C ILE A 154 0.66 12.05 1.01
N SER A 155 1.23 11.01 1.62
CA SER A 155 2.66 10.69 1.44
C SER A 155 2.93 9.95 0.14
N ALA A 156 2.35 8.78 -0.04
CA ALA A 156 2.70 7.87 -1.14
C ALA A 156 2.10 8.30 -2.49
N ASN A 157 0.90 8.84 -2.50
CA ASN A 157 0.23 9.17 -3.76
C ASN A 157 0.41 10.65 -4.15
N SER A 158 -0.06 11.55 -3.29
CA SER A 158 -0.12 12.97 -3.64
C SER A 158 1.26 13.64 -3.71
N LEU A 159 2.19 13.31 -2.80
CA LEU A 159 3.52 13.90 -2.79
C LEU A 159 4.38 13.37 -3.93
N SER A 160 4.38 12.05 -4.19
CA SER A 160 5.13 11.46 -5.29
C SER A 160 4.65 11.98 -6.65
N ALA A 161 3.34 11.93 -6.90
CA ALA A 161 2.77 12.50 -8.14
C ALA A 161 3.10 13.98 -8.32
N ALA A 162 3.12 14.77 -7.23
CA ALA A 162 3.47 16.17 -7.29
C ALA A 162 4.96 16.41 -7.59
N ASN A 163 5.84 15.55 -7.07
CA ASN A 163 7.27 15.59 -7.39
C ASN A 163 7.51 15.27 -8.86
N ASP A 164 6.88 14.22 -9.38
CA ASP A 164 7.00 13.83 -10.79
C ASP A 164 6.49 14.92 -11.73
N LEU A 165 5.31 15.50 -11.44
CA LEU A 165 4.76 16.61 -12.20
C LEU A 165 5.63 17.86 -12.15
N ALA A 166 6.23 18.16 -10.99
CA ALA A 166 7.14 19.29 -10.85
C ALA A 166 8.47 19.06 -11.59
N ALA A 167 8.92 17.81 -11.71
CA ALA A 167 10.10 17.45 -12.49
C ALA A 167 9.83 17.54 -14.01
N LEU A 168 8.66 17.09 -14.46
CA LEU A 168 8.26 17.13 -15.87
C LEU A 168 7.96 18.56 -16.38
N PHE A 169 7.36 19.39 -15.53
CA PHE A 169 6.92 20.74 -15.91
C PHE A 169 7.40 21.81 -14.90
N PRO A 170 8.72 22.00 -14.72
CA PRO A 170 9.27 22.82 -13.63
C PRO A 170 8.86 24.31 -13.74
N SER A 171 8.63 24.80 -14.95
CA SER A 171 8.23 26.20 -15.19
C SER A 171 6.78 26.51 -14.80
N TYR A 172 5.90 25.50 -14.75
CA TYR A 172 4.46 25.69 -14.55
C TYR A 172 3.94 25.09 -13.25
N ILE A 173 4.54 23.96 -12.82
CA ILE A 173 4.05 23.15 -11.71
C ILE A 173 5.06 23.14 -10.58
N ASN A 174 4.62 23.57 -9.40
CA ASN A 174 5.30 23.34 -8.14
C ASN A 174 4.57 22.24 -7.33
N ILE A 175 5.20 21.75 -6.27
CA ILE A 175 4.64 20.65 -5.45
C ILE A 175 3.20 20.92 -5.00
N ARG A 176 2.84 22.17 -4.64
CA ARG A 176 1.47 22.51 -4.22
C ARG A 176 0.46 22.39 -5.35
N ARG A 177 0.82 22.91 -6.52
CA ARG A 177 -0.03 22.81 -7.73
C ARG A 177 -0.15 21.37 -8.18
N GLY A 178 0.94 20.60 -8.14
CA GLY A 178 0.96 19.17 -8.45
C GLY A 178 0.04 18.37 -7.54
N GLN A 179 0.05 18.63 -6.22
CA GLN A 179 -0.88 17.98 -5.29
C GLN A 179 -2.35 18.30 -5.57
N LEU A 180 -2.67 19.53 -5.93
CA LEU A 180 -4.03 19.92 -6.31
C LEU A 180 -4.47 19.25 -7.61
N LEU A 181 -3.60 19.22 -8.61
CA LEU A 181 -3.87 18.52 -9.87
C LEU A 181 -4.06 17.03 -9.65
N CYS A 182 -3.22 16.40 -8.84
CA CYS A 182 -3.38 14.99 -8.46
C CYS A 182 -4.74 14.72 -7.80
N ALA A 183 -5.18 15.59 -6.90
CA ALA A 183 -6.47 15.45 -6.24
C ALA A 183 -7.65 15.60 -7.22
N LEU A 184 -7.57 16.57 -8.16
CA LEU A 184 -8.59 16.77 -9.19
C LEU A 184 -8.68 15.57 -10.14
N VAL A 185 -7.54 15.08 -10.63
CA VAL A 185 -7.49 13.90 -11.51
C VAL A 185 -8.02 12.67 -10.79
N ALA A 186 -7.60 12.45 -9.54
CA ALA A 186 -8.09 11.32 -8.74
C ALA A 186 -9.62 11.36 -8.55
N TRP A 187 -10.20 12.55 -8.41
CA TRP A 187 -11.66 12.71 -8.31
C TRP A 187 -12.36 12.40 -9.63
N ILE A 188 -11.81 12.84 -10.75
CA ILE A 188 -12.35 12.60 -12.10
C ILE A 188 -12.30 11.10 -12.46
N MET A 189 -11.29 10.36 -11.99
CA MET A 189 -11.15 8.92 -12.22
C MET A 189 -12.19 8.05 -11.51
N VAL A 190 -13.01 8.64 -10.63
CA VAL A 190 -14.10 7.93 -9.91
C VAL A 190 -13.64 6.62 -9.25
N PRO A 191 -12.60 6.63 -8.40
CA PRO A 191 -11.94 5.42 -7.88
C PRO A 191 -12.89 4.49 -7.10
N TRP A 192 -13.98 5.01 -6.55
CA TRP A 192 -15.00 4.19 -5.87
C TRP A 192 -15.70 3.19 -6.80
N ARG A 193 -15.73 3.43 -8.11
CA ARG A 193 -16.24 2.45 -9.09
C ARG A 193 -15.27 1.27 -9.29
N ILE A 194 -13.97 1.55 -9.27
CA ILE A 194 -12.92 0.52 -9.35
C ILE A 194 -12.97 -0.37 -8.11
N LEU A 195 -13.22 0.22 -6.94
CA LEU A 195 -13.30 -0.47 -5.66
C LEU A 195 -14.65 -1.19 -5.43
N ALA A 196 -15.64 -1.01 -6.32
CA ALA A 196 -16.96 -1.61 -6.16
C ALA A 196 -16.92 -3.15 -6.16
N THR A 197 -15.93 -3.76 -6.82
CA THR A 197 -15.74 -5.21 -6.84
C THR A 197 -14.28 -5.57 -6.56
N ALA A 198 -14.07 -6.69 -5.86
CA ALA A 198 -12.71 -7.20 -5.61
C ALA A 198 -11.97 -7.51 -6.92
N SER A 199 -12.66 -8.09 -7.90
CA SER A 199 -12.09 -8.40 -9.21
C SER A 199 -11.70 -7.13 -9.99
N GLY A 200 -12.52 -6.10 -9.97
CA GLY A 200 -12.20 -4.80 -10.58
C GLY A 200 -10.94 -4.19 -10.01
N PHE A 201 -10.81 -4.19 -8.69
CA PHE A 201 -9.61 -3.71 -8.00
C PHE A 201 -8.37 -4.54 -8.35
N LEU A 202 -8.45 -5.87 -8.28
CA LEU A 202 -7.33 -6.75 -8.60
C LEU A 202 -6.89 -6.63 -10.06
N ASN A 203 -7.83 -6.54 -11.00
CA ASN A 203 -7.52 -6.35 -12.42
C ASN A 203 -6.81 -5.00 -12.67
N PHE A 204 -7.27 -3.94 -12.03
CA PHE A 204 -6.61 -2.64 -12.10
C PHE A 204 -5.17 -2.70 -11.57
N MET A 205 -4.96 -3.32 -10.40
CA MET A 205 -3.63 -3.48 -9.81
C MET A 205 -2.70 -4.32 -10.68
N SER A 206 -3.21 -5.40 -11.27
CA SER A 206 -2.44 -6.28 -12.15
C SER A 206 -2.03 -5.57 -13.44
N ALA A 207 -2.95 -4.84 -14.08
CA ALA A 207 -2.66 -4.10 -15.31
C ALA A 207 -1.58 -3.02 -15.11
N TYR A 208 -1.67 -2.30 -14.01
CA TYR A 208 -0.73 -1.27 -13.64
C TYR A 208 0.68 -1.82 -13.29
N SER A 209 0.76 -2.98 -12.65
CA SER A 209 2.04 -3.62 -12.29
C SER A 209 2.87 -4.03 -13.50
N VAL A 210 2.23 -4.30 -14.65
CA VAL A 210 2.92 -4.65 -15.90
C VAL A 210 3.86 -3.53 -16.36
N PHE A 211 3.50 -2.28 -16.13
CA PHE A 211 4.35 -1.13 -16.50
C PHE A 211 5.45 -0.84 -15.48
N LEU A 212 5.16 -1.07 -14.20
CA LEU A 212 6.12 -0.75 -13.13
C LEU A 212 7.28 -1.73 -13.04
N GLY A 213 7.08 -2.98 -13.40
CA GLY A 213 8.14 -4.00 -13.40
C GLY A 213 9.33 -3.61 -14.30
N PRO A 214 9.11 -3.32 -15.59
CA PRO A 214 10.16 -2.83 -16.48
C PRO A 214 10.85 -1.56 -16.00
N ILE A 215 10.09 -0.59 -15.48
CA ILE A 215 10.67 0.66 -14.94
C ILE A 215 11.60 0.36 -13.78
N ALA A 216 11.18 -0.44 -12.82
CA ALA A 216 12.03 -0.85 -11.70
C ALA A 216 13.29 -1.60 -12.17
N ALA A 217 13.14 -2.49 -13.15
CA ALA A 217 14.28 -3.22 -13.72
C ALA A 217 15.29 -2.28 -14.40
N ILE A 218 14.81 -1.28 -15.14
CA ILE A 218 15.69 -0.27 -15.77
C ILE A 218 16.44 0.52 -14.69
N LEU A 219 15.76 0.99 -13.63
CA LEU A 219 16.41 1.71 -12.56
C LEU A 219 17.48 0.89 -11.83
N VAL A 220 17.19 -0.40 -11.58
CA VAL A 220 18.17 -1.32 -10.97
C VAL A 220 19.36 -1.54 -11.88
N TRP A 221 19.12 -1.82 -13.16
CA TRP A 221 20.17 -2.04 -14.15
C TRP A 221 21.06 -0.82 -14.31
N ASP A 222 20.46 0.35 -14.46
CA ASP A 222 21.15 1.63 -14.61
C ASP A 222 22.06 1.90 -13.41
N PHE A 223 21.55 1.76 -12.19
CA PHE A 223 22.30 2.03 -10.98
C PHE A 223 23.46 1.04 -10.76
N TRP A 224 23.20 -0.27 -10.93
CA TRP A 224 24.16 -1.30 -10.57
C TRP A 224 25.22 -1.54 -11.67
N TRP A 225 24.78 -1.59 -12.95
CA TRP A 225 25.65 -1.97 -14.06
C TRP A 225 26.20 -0.77 -14.83
N ILE A 226 25.40 0.23 -15.13
CA ILE A 226 25.84 1.37 -15.93
C ILE A 226 26.64 2.34 -15.06
N HIS A 227 26.13 2.71 -13.91
CA HIS A 227 26.75 3.72 -13.04
C HIS A 227 27.58 3.14 -11.89
N GLY A 228 27.71 1.83 -11.76
CA GLY A 228 28.55 1.18 -10.74
C GLY A 228 28.24 1.62 -9.31
N MET A 229 26.94 1.75 -8.97
CA MET A 229 26.42 2.19 -7.66
C MET A 229 26.78 3.65 -7.29
N LYS A 230 27.07 4.50 -8.26
CA LYS A 230 27.38 5.91 -8.03
C LYS A 230 26.67 6.76 -9.08
N TYR A 231 25.83 7.69 -8.65
CA TYR A 231 25.27 8.72 -9.53
C TYR A 231 26.03 10.02 -9.36
N ASP A 232 26.30 10.71 -10.49
CA ASP A 232 26.58 12.13 -10.45
C ASP A 232 25.26 12.89 -10.27
N VAL A 233 25.04 13.36 -9.06
CA VAL A 233 23.79 14.05 -8.70
C VAL A 233 23.61 15.32 -9.51
N VAL A 234 24.70 15.98 -9.91
CA VAL A 234 24.63 17.20 -10.71
C VAL A 234 24.16 16.90 -12.13
N ALA A 235 24.69 15.84 -12.73
CA ALA A 235 24.30 15.41 -14.08
C ALA A 235 22.81 15.02 -14.17
N LEU A 236 22.22 14.47 -13.11
CA LEU A 236 20.79 14.12 -13.09
C LEU A 236 19.84 15.32 -13.25
N TYR A 237 20.31 16.55 -12.99
CA TYR A 237 19.53 17.78 -13.12
C TYR A 237 19.85 18.60 -14.38
N HIS A 238 20.79 18.14 -15.20
CA HIS A 238 21.11 18.77 -16.48
C HIS A 238 20.37 18.04 -17.61
N PRO A 239 19.51 18.74 -18.40
CA PRO A 239 18.74 18.11 -19.48
C PRO A 239 19.58 17.65 -20.67
N GLU A 240 20.85 18.03 -20.72
CA GLU A 240 21.80 17.68 -21.78
C GLU A 240 22.82 16.59 -21.33
N GLY A 241 22.56 15.97 -20.19
CA GLY A 241 23.13 14.89 -19.42
C GLY A 241 24.46 14.37 -19.71
#